data_f33a2c592d55f987b042568f9b4d1cb3
#
_entry.id   f33a2c592d55f987b042568f9b4d1cb3
#
_cell.length_a   1.000
_cell.length_b   1.000
_cell.length_c   1.000
_cell.angle_alpha   90.00
_cell.angle_beta   90.00
_cell.angle_gamma   90.00
#
_symmetry.space_group_name_H-M   'P 1'
#
loop_
_entity.id
_entity.type
_entity.pdbx_description
1 polymer ?
#
loop_
_entity_poly.entity_id
_entity_poly.type
_entity_poly.pdbx_seq_one_letter_code
_entity_poly.pdbx_strand_id
1 'polypeptide(L)'
;MIANSESFLAVDIGNTHAHFGIINQRKILDQWSVPTSSLGDDLSLWSWQDKLKGKKLSGCCYCSVAPSVNKVFERHLSKIVKKIHHLNCRNIKGIKIQYPKPEEIGQDRLANAVAAKNLYGCPAIVIDMGTAVTFDILSAEGYYEGGIIAPGLSLMTHYLNEKTELLPKIPASEIEVPASVIGKSTVAAMKVGCGLGYAGMIESMLKAVLEELRNSSQEKVSVTLTGGDAGKLLQSNLRVYDYEKSLTLLGLAIEFEHQDLTMVL
;
A
#
# COMPACT_ATOMS: atom_id res chain seq x y z
N MET A 1 -28.65 -12.37 17.32
CA MET A 1 -28.77 -12.40 15.84
C MET A 1 -27.68 -11.52 15.33
N ILE A 2 -26.63 -12.11 14.74
CA ILE A 2 -25.53 -11.36 14.11
C ILE A 2 -26.17 -10.78 12.84
N ALA A 3 -26.36 -9.45 12.83
CA ALA A 3 -26.82 -8.75 11.63
C ALA A 3 -25.89 -9.21 10.47
N ASN A 4 -26.50 -9.64 9.36
CA ASN A 4 -25.77 -9.90 8.13
C ASN A 4 -25.02 -8.61 7.76
N SER A 5 -23.76 -8.50 8.11
CA SER A 5 -22.94 -7.35 7.75
C SER A 5 -22.86 -7.34 6.23
N GLU A 6 -23.39 -6.30 5.62
CA GLU A 6 -23.30 -6.13 4.17
C GLU A 6 -21.84 -5.95 3.77
N SER A 7 -21.46 -6.51 2.62
CA SER A 7 -20.14 -6.28 2.05
C SER A 7 -19.99 -4.82 1.64
N PHE A 8 -18.79 -4.30 1.64
CA PHE A 8 -18.48 -2.98 1.11
C PHE A 8 -17.26 -3.05 0.17
N LEU A 9 -17.02 -1.97 -0.56
CA LEU A 9 -15.95 -1.84 -1.52
C LEU A 9 -14.80 -1.04 -0.89
N ALA A 10 -13.59 -1.58 -0.89
CA ALA A 10 -12.35 -0.83 -0.63
C ALA A 10 -11.62 -0.61 -1.95
N VAL A 11 -11.10 0.61 -2.17
CA VAL A 11 -10.35 0.93 -3.39
C VAL A 11 -9.11 1.74 -3.06
N ASP A 12 -7.95 1.23 -3.48
CA ASP A 12 -6.68 1.94 -3.42
C ASP A 12 -6.30 2.39 -4.84
N ILE A 13 -6.29 3.71 -5.07
CA ILE A 13 -5.97 4.30 -6.38
C ILE A 13 -4.53 4.79 -6.36
N GLY A 14 -3.62 3.92 -6.78
CA GLY A 14 -2.21 4.24 -6.98
C GLY A 14 -1.95 5.00 -8.30
N ASN A 15 -0.69 5.41 -8.53
CA ASN A 15 -0.31 6.09 -9.77
C ASN A 15 -0.42 5.20 -11.02
N THR A 16 -0.12 3.92 -10.90
CA THR A 16 -0.08 2.97 -12.02
C THR A 16 -1.32 2.07 -12.08
N HIS A 17 -1.73 1.54 -10.94
CA HIS A 17 -2.86 0.63 -10.81
C HIS A 17 -3.78 1.06 -9.68
N ALA A 18 -5.07 0.81 -9.87
CA ALA A 18 -6.08 0.87 -8.82
C ALA A 18 -6.44 -0.56 -8.39
N HIS A 19 -6.40 -0.81 -7.09
CA HIS A 19 -6.71 -2.09 -6.47
C HIS A 19 -8.07 -2.03 -5.81
N PHE A 20 -8.91 -3.01 -6.10
CA PHE A 20 -10.27 -3.13 -5.61
C PHE A 20 -10.40 -4.35 -4.71
N GLY A 21 -11.13 -4.22 -3.62
CA GLY A 21 -11.47 -5.32 -2.73
C GLY A 21 -12.94 -5.27 -2.30
N ILE A 22 -13.65 -6.39 -2.42
CA ILE A 22 -14.95 -6.57 -1.77
C ILE A 22 -14.70 -7.22 -0.44
N ILE A 23 -15.08 -6.54 0.63
CA ILE A 23 -14.72 -6.92 1.99
C ILE A 23 -15.99 -7.11 2.83
N ASN A 24 -15.97 -8.13 3.66
CA ASN A 24 -16.99 -8.37 4.68
C ASN A 24 -16.29 -8.86 5.96
N GLN A 25 -16.58 -8.23 7.09
CA GLN A 25 -15.97 -8.56 8.38
C GLN A 25 -14.44 -8.68 8.31
N ARG A 26 -13.79 -7.72 7.68
CA ARG A 26 -12.31 -7.66 7.46
C ARG A 26 -11.75 -8.83 6.65
N LYS A 27 -12.60 -9.62 5.98
CA LYS A 27 -12.20 -10.67 5.04
C LYS A 27 -12.40 -10.20 3.61
N ILE A 28 -11.36 -10.33 2.82
CA ILE A 28 -11.43 -10.04 1.39
C ILE A 28 -12.15 -11.21 0.71
N LEU A 29 -13.32 -10.94 0.14
CA LEU A 29 -14.13 -11.92 -0.58
C LEU A 29 -13.73 -12.01 -2.05
N ASP A 30 -13.32 -10.88 -2.64
CA ASP A 30 -12.88 -10.77 -4.03
C ASP A 30 -11.94 -9.58 -4.15
N GLN A 31 -10.92 -9.69 -5.01
CA GLN A 31 -10.01 -8.58 -5.30
C GLN A 31 -9.52 -8.61 -6.74
N TRP A 32 -9.33 -7.44 -7.32
CA TRP A 32 -8.77 -7.27 -8.67
C TRP A 32 -8.07 -5.93 -8.78
N SER A 33 -7.32 -5.74 -9.87
CA SER A 33 -6.71 -4.46 -10.18
C SER A 33 -6.97 -4.07 -11.63
N VAL A 34 -6.96 -2.76 -11.88
CA VAL A 34 -7.03 -2.18 -13.22
C VAL A 34 -5.98 -1.09 -13.36
N PRO A 35 -5.51 -0.76 -14.56
CA PRO A 35 -4.68 0.42 -14.77
C PRO A 35 -5.41 1.69 -14.30
N THR A 36 -4.73 2.57 -13.56
CA THR A 36 -5.33 3.82 -13.04
C THR A 36 -5.84 4.71 -14.17
N SER A 37 -5.17 4.72 -15.31
CA SER A 37 -5.62 5.44 -16.50
C SER A 37 -7.03 5.06 -16.95
N SER A 38 -7.45 3.82 -16.72
CA SER A 38 -8.80 3.36 -17.10
C SER A 38 -9.92 3.94 -16.23
N LEU A 39 -9.60 4.58 -15.11
CA LEU A 39 -10.59 5.23 -14.24
C LEU A 39 -10.94 6.64 -14.70
N GLY A 40 -10.08 7.25 -15.51
CA GLY A 40 -10.23 8.64 -15.99
C GLY A 40 -10.99 8.79 -17.31
N ASP A 41 -11.33 7.68 -17.97
CA ASP A 41 -11.90 7.72 -19.31
C ASP A 41 -13.38 7.35 -19.30
N ASP A 42 -14.23 8.23 -19.84
CA ASP A 42 -15.70 8.05 -19.88
C ASP A 42 -16.15 6.93 -20.85
N LEU A 43 -15.31 6.52 -21.77
CA LEU A 43 -15.69 5.69 -22.91
C LEU A 43 -15.07 4.30 -22.92
N SER A 44 -13.98 4.07 -22.21
CA SER A 44 -13.27 2.81 -22.32
C SER A 44 -13.44 1.93 -21.10
N LEU A 45 -14.10 0.83 -21.31
CA LEU A 45 -13.83 -0.43 -20.63
C LEU A 45 -13.92 -0.40 -19.10
N TRP A 46 -15.06 -0.04 -18.58
CA TRP A 46 -15.44 -0.12 -17.17
C TRP A 46 -15.47 -1.57 -16.64
N SER A 47 -14.43 -2.33 -16.91
CA SER A 47 -14.32 -3.73 -16.47
C SER A 47 -14.40 -3.86 -14.93
N TRP A 48 -14.05 -2.80 -14.19
CA TRP A 48 -14.17 -2.81 -12.73
C TRP A 48 -15.65 -2.76 -12.27
N GLN A 49 -16.54 -2.06 -13.00
CA GLN A 49 -17.97 -2.00 -12.68
C GLN A 49 -18.67 -3.34 -12.93
N ASP A 50 -18.24 -4.07 -13.96
CA ASP A 50 -18.81 -5.38 -14.26
C ASP A 50 -18.63 -6.37 -13.11
N LYS A 51 -17.52 -6.26 -12.38
CA LYS A 51 -17.26 -7.04 -11.16
C LYS A 51 -18.22 -6.72 -10.02
N LEU A 52 -18.89 -5.57 -10.04
CA LEU A 52 -19.82 -5.12 -9.00
C LEU A 52 -21.29 -5.38 -9.37
N LYS A 53 -21.60 -5.81 -10.61
CA LYS A 53 -22.97 -6.09 -11.04
C LYS A 53 -23.62 -7.14 -10.14
N GLY A 54 -24.81 -6.82 -9.64
CA GLY A 54 -25.60 -7.72 -8.78
C GLY A 54 -25.09 -7.86 -7.34
N LYS A 55 -24.00 -7.22 -6.97
CA LYS A 55 -23.48 -7.24 -5.59
C LYS A 55 -24.18 -6.15 -4.77
N LYS A 56 -24.66 -6.52 -3.57
CA LYS A 56 -25.16 -5.55 -2.59
C LYS A 56 -24.01 -5.05 -1.76
N LEU A 57 -23.72 -3.75 -1.85
CA LEU A 57 -22.64 -3.09 -1.14
C LEU A 57 -23.22 -1.99 -0.23
N SER A 58 -22.83 -1.97 1.04
CA SER A 58 -23.22 -0.96 2.01
C SER A 58 -22.59 0.41 1.72
N GLY A 59 -21.43 0.43 1.04
CA GLY A 59 -20.72 1.64 0.68
C GLY A 59 -19.33 1.36 0.08
N CYS A 60 -18.54 2.42 -0.01
CA CYS A 60 -17.16 2.37 -0.44
C CYS A 60 -16.27 3.26 0.44
N CYS A 61 -15.10 2.74 0.80
CA CYS A 61 -14.00 3.53 1.32
C CYS A 61 -12.85 3.48 0.32
N TYR A 62 -12.30 4.63 -0.06
CA TYR A 62 -11.18 4.65 -0.98
C TYR A 62 -10.11 5.66 -0.59
N CYS A 63 -8.87 5.40 -0.98
CA CYS A 63 -7.76 6.33 -0.97
C CYS A 63 -7.24 6.56 -2.39
N SER A 64 -6.57 7.69 -2.63
CA SER A 64 -6.04 8.02 -3.95
C SER A 64 -4.79 8.89 -3.87
N VAL A 65 -3.78 8.49 -4.61
CA VAL A 65 -2.59 9.31 -4.90
C VAL A 65 -2.56 9.76 -6.37
N ALA A 66 -3.69 9.62 -7.08
CA ALA A 66 -3.90 10.03 -8.48
C ALA A 66 -5.13 10.96 -8.61
N PRO A 67 -5.04 12.21 -8.15
CA PRO A 67 -6.20 13.11 -8.05
C PRO A 67 -6.89 13.42 -9.40
N SER A 68 -6.18 13.26 -10.51
CA SER A 68 -6.72 13.50 -11.85
C SER A 68 -7.89 12.59 -12.22
N VAL A 69 -7.96 11.37 -11.66
CA VAL A 69 -9.04 10.41 -11.97
C VAL A 69 -10.19 10.45 -10.96
N ASN A 70 -10.02 11.07 -9.79
CA ASN A 70 -10.96 10.99 -8.68
C ASN A 70 -12.37 11.44 -9.05
N LYS A 71 -12.53 12.58 -9.72
CA LYS A 71 -13.85 13.13 -10.09
C LYS A 71 -14.64 12.18 -11.00
N VAL A 72 -13.96 11.54 -11.95
CA VAL A 72 -14.59 10.60 -12.88
C VAL A 72 -14.94 9.31 -12.14
N PHE A 73 -14.02 8.80 -11.35
CA PHE A 73 -14.22 7.62 -10.50
C PHE A 73 -15.43 7.80 -9.57
N GLU A 74 -15.49 8.88 -8.78
CA GLU A 74 -16.60 9.16 -7.85
C GLU A 74 -17.95 9.29 -8.56
N ARG A 75 -17.99 9.99 -9.71
CA ARG A 75 -19.21 10.12 -10.51
C ARG A 75 -19.80 8.77 -10.93
N HIS A 76 -18.94 7.81 -11.23
CA HIS A 76 -19.39 6.47 -11.60
C HIS A 76 -19.67 5.60 -10.38
N LEU A 77 -18.88 5.73 -9.34
CA LEU A 77 -19.07 5.01 -8.08
C LEU A 77 -20.39 5.37 -7.40
N SER A 78 -20.80 6.65 -7.45
CA SER A 78 -22.08 7.13 -6.87
C SER A 78 -23.33 6.53 -7.51
N LYS A 79 -23.23 5.95 -8.72
CA LYS A 79 -24.30 5.18 -9.35
C LYS A 79 -24.44 3.77 -8.79
N ILE A 80 -23.41 3.27 -8.09
CA ILE A 80 -23.34 1.89 -7.58
C ILE A 80 -23.59 1.87 -6.07
N VAL A 81 -22.97 2.80 -5.32
CA VAL A 81 -23.10 2.90 -3.86
C VAL A 81 -23.48 4.33 -3.45
N LYS A 82 -24.29 4.43 -2.37
CA LYS A 82 -24.71 5.74 -1.85
C LYS A 82 -23.73 6.34 -0.86
N LYS A 83 -23.03 5.49 -0.11
CA LYS A 83 -22.08 5.91 0.93
C LYS A 83 -20.67 5.78 0.39
N ILE A 84 -20.01 6.92 0.20
CA ILE A 84 -18.63 6.98 -0.30
C ILE A 84 -17.81 7.75 0.73
N HIS A 85 -16.73 7.12 1.22
CA HIS A 85 -15.75 7.74 2.09
C HIS A 85 -14.41 7.84 1.36
N HIS A 86 -13.97 9.06 1.07
CA HIS A 86 -12.64 9.35 0.54
C HIS A 86 -11.71 9.62 1.71
N LEU A 87 -10.87 8.65 2.05
CA LEU A 87 -9.90 8.75 3.14
C LEU A 87 -8.90 9.88 2.89
N ASN A 88 -8.70 10.71 3.91
CA ASN A 88 -7.64 11.71 3.93
C ASN A 88 -7.27 12.06 5.39
N CYS A 89 -6.22 12.87 5.57
CA CYS A 89 -5.71 13.24 6.89
C CYS A 89 -6.71 14.01 7.77
N ARG A 90 -7.76 14.62 7.19
CA ARG A 90 -8.74 15.43 7.94
C ARG A 90 -9.93 14.60 8.43
N ASN A 91 -10.18 13.46 7.81
CA ASN A 91 -11.35 12.63 8.12
C ASN A 91 -11.01 11.23 8.65
N ILE A 92 -9.73 10.88 8.73
CA ILE A 92 -9.26 9.62 9.29
C ILE A 92 -9.58 9.52 10.78
N LYS A 93 -10.03 8.35 11.23
CA LYS A 93 -10.38 8.05 12.62
C LYS A 93 -9.58 6.91 13.24
N GLY A 94 -9.08 5.99 12.41
CA GLY A 94 -8.36 4.81 12.87
C GLY A 94 -7.02 5.10 13.54
N ILE A 95 -6.40 6.23 13.23
CA ILE A 95 -5.13 6.68 13.81
C ILE A 95 -5.17 8.19 14.12
N LYS A 96 -4.26 8.62 14.98
CA LYS A 96 -3.92 10.05 15.13
C LYS A 96 -2.64 10.34 14.37
N ILE A 97 -2.52 11.56 13.86
CA ILE A 97 -1.38 11.97 13.05
C ILE A 97 -0.56 13.00 13.87
N GLN A 98 0.72 12.67 14.09
CA GLN A 98 1.70 13.56 14.72
C GLN A 98 2.75 13.92 13.67
N TYR A 99 2.32 14.66 12.65
CA TYR A 99 3.14 15.06 11.51
C TYR A 99 2.90 16.54 11.21
N PRO A 100 3.96 17.34 10.97
CA PRO A 100 3.83 18.81 10.85
C PRO A 100 2.88 19.27 9.74
N LYS A 101 2.81 18.53 8.64
CA LYS A 101 1.95 18.81 7.48
C LYS A 101 1.20 17.57 7.04
N PRO A 102 0.12 17.21 7.74
CA PRO A 102 -0.61 15.97 7.50
C PRO A 102 -1.11 15.81 6.06
N GLU A 103 -1.35 16.92 5.35
CA GLU A 103 -1.80 16.93 3.96
C GLU A 103 -0.74 16.44 2.95
N GLU A 104 0.53 16.37 3.33
CA GLU A 104 1.60 15.82 2.50
C GLU A 104 1.67 14.29 2.56
N ILE A 105 0.95 13.64 3.49
CA ILE A 105 0.97 12.20 3.66
C ILE A 105 0.08 11.54 2.58
N GLY A 106 0.63 10.62 1.81
CA GLY A 106 -0.12 9.78 0.89
C GLY A 106 -1.26 9.04 1.61
N GLN A 107 -2.43 9.02 1.00
CA GLN A 107 -3.62 8.44 1.63
C GLN A 107 -3.51 6.90 1.76
N ASP A 108 -2.81 6.25 0.85
CA ASP A 108 -2.41 4.84 0.91
C ASP A 108 -1.57 4.54 2.17
N ARG A 109 -0.63 5.41 2.49
CA ARG A 109 0.21 5.31 3.70
C ARG A 109 -0.63 5.42 4.97
N LEU A 110 -1.63 6.31 4.98
CA LEU A 110 -2.57 6.43 6.09
C LEU A 110 -3.41 5.16 6.26
N ALA A 111 -3.89 4.58 5.16
CA ALA A 111 -4.63 3.32 5.20
C ALA A 111 -3.75 2.17 5.73
N ASN A 112 -2.50 2.07 5.25
CA ASN A 112 -1.52 1.10 5.74
C ASN A 112 -1.28 1.22 7.25
N ALA A 113 -1.14 2.44 7.76
CA ALA A 113 -0.97 2.72 9.18
C ALA A 113 -2.19 2.31 10.02
N VAL A 114 -3.41 2.57 9.53
CA VAL A 114 -4.65 2.09 10.18
C VAL A 114 -4.66 0.57 10.28
N ALA A 115 -4.31 -0.13 9.19
CA ALA A 115 -4.25 -1.59 9.20
C ALA A 115 -3.21 -2.11 10.18
N ALA A 116 -1.98 -1.59 10.13
CA ALA A 116 -0.89 -2.04 11.00
C ALA A 116 -1.24 -1.92 12.47
N LYS A 117 -1.75 -0.75 12.89
CA LYS A 117 -2.18 -0.53 14.28
C LYS A 117 -3.22 -1.54 14.75
N ASN A 118 -4.23 -1.80 13.91
CA ASN A 118 -5.37 -2.61 14.31
C ASN A 118 -5.12 -4.12 14.21
N LEU A 119 -4.24 -4.56 13.31
CA LEU A 119 -3.97 -5.98 13.07
C LEU A 119 -2.75 -6.48 13.84
N TYR A 120 -1.74 -5.65 14.03
CA TYR A 120 -0.44 -6.07 14.57
C TYR A 120 -0.02 -5.29 15.82
N GLY A 121 -0.72 -4.21 16.17
CA GLY A 121 -0.42 -3.37 17.34
C GLY A 121 0.66 -2.33 17.09
N CYS A 122 1.04 -1.60 18.14
CA CYS A 122 2.03 -0.52 18.11
C CYS A 122 3.10 -0.75 19.20
N PRO A 123 4.31 -0.22 19.06
CA PRO A 123 4.81 0.55 17.91
C PRO A 123 4.90 -0.32 16.65
N ALA A 124 4.74 0.31 15.45
CA ALA A 124 4.68 -0.42 14.20
C ALA A 124 5.47 0.25 13.08
N ILE A 125 6.01 -0.58 12.19
CA ILE A 125 6.62 -0.19 10.92
C ILE A 125 5.88 -0.92 9.81
N VAL A 126 5.35 -0.18 8.84
CA VAL A 126 4.90 -0.77 7.57
C VAL A 126 5.94 -0.49 6.50
N ILE A 127 6.31 -1.51 5.73
CA ILE A 127 7.16 -1.37 4.56
C ILE A 127 6.33 -1.76 3.34
N ASP A 128 5.94 -0.75 2.56
CA ASP A 128 5.22 -0.96 1.30
C ASP A 128 6.19 -0.94 0.13
N MET A 129 6.26 -2.05 -0.59
CA MET A 129 7.20 -2.31 -1.67
C MET A 129 6.49 -2.27 -3.02
N GLY A 130 6.15 -1.06 -3.46
CA GLY A 130 5.48 -0.76 -4.72
C GLY A 130 6.38 -0.02 -5.72
N THR A 131 5.80 0.93 -6.47
CA THR A 131 6.54 1.84 -7.37
C THR A 131 7.61 2.61 -6.61
N ALA A 132 7.27 3.15 -5.43
CA ALA A 132 8.21 3.58 -4.41
C ALA A 132 8.23 2.54 -3.28
N VAL A 133 9.30 2.51 -2.50
CA VAL A 133 9.30 1.88 -1.17
C VAL A 133 8.95 2.94 -0.17
N THR A 134 7.93 2.71 0.65
CA THR A 134 7.62 3.58 1.77
C THR A 134 7.75 2.85 3.10
N PHE A 135 8.22 3.57 4.11
CA PHE A 135 8.15 3.14 5.50
C PHE A 135 7.14 4.05 6.19
N ASP A 136 6.17 3.47 6.87
CA ASP A 136 5.20 4.18 7.69
C ASP A 136 5.43 3.78 9.15
N ILE A 137 5.64 4.78 10.01
CA ILE A 137 6.09 4.57 11.37
C ILE A 137 5.01 5.05 12.33
N LEU A 138 4.63 4.16 13.24
CA LEU A 138 3.68 4.41 14.32
C LEU A 138 4.40 4.33 15.67
N SER A 139 4.19 5.33 16.52
CA SER A 139 4.68 5.32 17.89
C SER A 139 4.01 4.23 18.75
N ALA A 140 4.51 4.03 19.98
CA ALA A 140 3.90 3.12 20.95
C ALA A 140 2.44 3.49 21.27
N GLU A 141 2.12 4.78 21.29
CA GLU A 141 0.76 5.30 21.50
C GLU A 141 -0.13 5.16 20.25
N GLY A 142 0.43 4.71 19.14
CA GLY A 142 -0.27 4.50 17.87
C GLY A 142 -0.52 5.79 17.10
N TYR A 143 0.38 6.77 17.22
CA TYR A 143 0.39 7.98 16.39
C TYR A 143 1.24 7.74 15.14
N TYR A 144 0.78 8.24 14.00
CA TYR A 144 1.59 8.30 12.79
C TYR A 144 2.66 9.38 12.95
N GLU A 145 3.92 8.96 13.03
CA GLU A 145 5.08 9.85 13.28
C GLU A 145 5.72 10.36 11.99
N GLY A 146 5.60 9.59 10.90
CA GLY A 146 6.26 9.89 9.65
C GLY A 146 6.75 8.64 8.95
N GLY A 147 7.83 8.76 8.18
CA GLY A 147 8.38 7.60 7.49
C GLY A 147 9.49 7.91 6.49
N ILE A 148 9.79 6.93 5.65
CA ILE A 148 10.82 7.01 4.62
C ILE A 148 10.16 6.80 3.26
N ILE A 149 10.67 7.44 2.22
CA ILE A 149 10.32 7.19 0.82
C ILE A 149 11.60 6.94 0.06
N ALA A 150 11.68 5.82 -0.63
CA ALA A 150 12.83 5.43 -1.44
C ALA A 150 12.38 4.88 -2.81
N PRO A 151 13.27 4.79 -3.79
CA PRO A 151 12.93 4.19 -5.08
C PRO A 151 12.53 2.73 -4.94
N GLY A 152 11.41 2.34 -5.55
CA GLY A 152 11.03 0.94 -5.71
C GLY A 152 11.89 0.25 -6.78
N LEU A 153 11.84 -1.08 -6.82
CA LEU A 153 12.67 -1.88 -7.71
C LEU A 153 12.46 -1.55 -9.19
N SER A 154 11.21 -1.31 -9.57
CA SER A 154 10.84 -0.93 -10.94
C SER A 154 11.42 0.43 -11.34
N LEU A 155 11.48 1.40 -10.43
CA LEU A 155 12.11 2.69 -10.68
C LEU A 155 13.64 2.55 -10.83
N MET A 156 14.28 1.72 -10.02
CA MET A 156 15.72 1.48 -10.12
C MET A 156 16.11 0.91 -11.49
N THR A 157 15.42 -0.14 -11.94
CA THR A 157 15.69 -0.78 -13.23
C THR A 157 15.34 0.11 -14.41
N HIS A 158 14.22 0.85 -14.32
CA HIS A 158 13.77 1.76 -15.38
C HIS A 158 14.73 2.94 -15.56
N TYR A 159 15.14 3.55 -14.45
CA TYR A 159 16.02 4.72 -14.47
C TYR A 159 17.40 4.40 -15.04
N LEU A 160 17.96 3.22 -14.73
CA LEU A 160 19.22 2.76 -15.33
C LEU A 160 19.12 2.67 -16.86
N ASN A 161 18.02 2.15 -17.39
CA ASN A 161 17.82 2.10 -18.84
C ASN A 161 17.54 3.49 -19.43
N GLU A 162 16.73 4.31 -18.78
CA GLU A 162 16.34 5.63 -19.30
C GLU A 162 17.51 6.62 -19.37
N LYS A 163 18.41 6.57 -18.37
CA LYS A 163 19.52 7.55 -18.24
C LYS A 163 20.85 7.05 -18.80
N THR A 164 20.87 5.92 -19.48
CA THR A 164 22.09 5.40 -20.12
C THR A 164 21.77 4.84 -21.50
N GLU A 165 22.73 4.92 -22.40
CA GLU A 165 22.55 4.44 -23.79
C GLU A 165 22.72 2.93 -23.94
N LEU A 166 23.51 2.30 -23.06
CA LEU A 166 23.95 0.90 -23.22
C LEU A 166 23.30 -0.08 -22.25
N LEU A 167 22.61 0.42 -21.21
CA LEU A 167 21.96 -0.46 -20.23
C LEU A 167 20.59 -0.91 -20.74
N PRO A 168 20.36 -2.21 -20.90
CA PRO A 168 19.09 -2.71 -21.40
C PRO A 168 17.96 -2.52 -20.38
N LYS A 169 16.73 -2.47 -20.88
CA LYS A 169 15.53 -2.51 -20.03
C LYS A 169 15.36 -3.90 -19.42
N ILE A 170 15.35 -3.96 -18.09
CA ILE A 170 15.12 -5.21 -17.34
C ILE A 170 13.83 -5.02 -16.51
N PRO A 171 12.81 -5.87 -16.74
CA PRO A 171 11.60 -5.85 -15.90
C PRO A 171 11.94 -6.16 -14.44
N ALA A 172 11.34 -5.45 -13.49
CA ALA A 172 11.51 -5.74 -12.06
C ALA A 172 11.14 -7.19 -11.70
N SER A 173 10.22 -7.80 -12.48
CA SER A 173 9.84 -9.20 -12.32
C SER A 173 10.96 -10.21 -12.58
N GLU A 174 12.02 -9.81 -13.26
CA GLU A 174 13.19 -10.64 -13.55
C GLU A 174 14.34 -10.44 -12.55
N ILE A 175 14.17 -9.52 -11.59
CA ILE A 175 15.17 -9.28 -10.56
C ILE A 175 14.95 -10.29 -9.43
N GLU A 176 16.02 -11.01 -9.11
CA GLU A 176 16.07 -11.98 -8.02
C GLU A 176 17.34 -11.73 -7.20
N VAL A 177 17.38 -12.23 -5.97
CA VAL A 177 18.63 -12.24 -5.18
C VAL A 177 19.60 -13.19 -5.85
N PRO A 178 20.74 -12.71 -6.36
CA PRO A 178 21.63 -13.53 -7.17
C PRO A 178 22.42 -14.53 -6.31
N ALA A 179 22.64 -15.72 -6.84
CA ALA A 179 23.53 -16.71 -6.22
C ALA A 179 25.02 -16.28 -6.28
N SER A 180 25.39 -15.43 -7.27
CA SER A 180 26.74 -14.85 -7.41
C SER A 180 26.65 -13.33 -7.44
N VAL A 181 27.47 -12.67 -6.62
CA VAL A 181 27.51 -11.21 -6.51
C VAL A 181 28.41 -10.54 -7.57
N ILE A 182 29.03 -11.33 -8.43
CA ILE A 182 29.84 -10.82 -9.54
C ILE A 182 29.15 -11.16 -10.86
N GLY A 183 28.47 -10.18 -11.44
CA GLY A 183 27.83 -10.31 -12.75
C GLY A 183 28.88 -10.38 -13.88
N LYS A 184 28.78 -11.39 -14.73
CA LYS A 184 29.68 -11.59 -15.87
C LYS A 184 29.11 -11.11 -17.21
N SER A 185 28.04 -10.32 -17.16
CA SER A 185 27.45 -9.59 -18.29
C SER A 185 26.78 -8.32 -17.76
N THR A 186 26.51 -7.36 -18.63
CA THR A 186 25.78 -6.12 -18.26
C THR A 186 24.45 -6.44 -17.58
N VAL A 187 23.65 -7.35 -18.15
CA VAL A 187 22.37 -7.79 -17.57
C VAL A 187 22.57 -8.43 -16.19
N ALA A 188 23.56 -9.35 -16.07
CA ALA A 188 23.83 -9.98 -14.78
C ALA A 188 24.31 -8.96 -13.73
N ALA A 189 25.19 -8.02 -14.12
CA ALA A 189 25.65 -6.97 -13.22
C ALA A 189 24.50 -6.05 -12.75
N MET A 190 23.58 -5.67 -13.66
CA MET A 190 22.39 -4.89 -13.32
C MET A 190 21.47 -5.68 -12.38
N LYS A 191 21.22 -6.97 -12.65
CA LYS A 191 20.40 -7.82 -11.78
C LYS A 191 20.99 -7.94 -10.38
N VAL A 192 22.31 -8.11 -10.26
CA VAL A 192 23.01 -8.12 -8.96
C VAL A 192 22.85 -6.77 -8.25
N GLY A 193 23.16 -5.66 -8.94
CA GLY A 193 23.10 -4.33 -8.35
C GLY A 193 21.70 -3.95 -7.88
N CYS A 194 20.68 -4.20 -8.72
CA CYS A 194 19.29 -3.92 -8.35
C CYS A 194 18.78 -4.86 -7.24
N GLY A 195 19.02 -6.17 -7.35
CA GLY A 195 18.49 -7.14 -6.37
C GLY A 195 19.13 -7.01 -5.00
N LEU A 196 20.47 -7.09 -4.96
CA LEU A 196 21.23 -6.99 -3.71
C LEU A 196 21.15 -5.56 -3.12
N GLY A 197 21.28 -4.53 -3.99
CA GLY A 197 21.23 -3.14 -3.56
C GLY A 197 19.86 -2.77 -3.00
N TYR A 198 18.78 -3.23 -3.62
CA TYR A 198 17.42 -3.01 -3.14
C TYR A 198 17.18 -3.66 -1.78
N ALA A 199 17.56 -4.93 -1.62
CA ALA A 199 17.42 -5.63 -0.35
C ALA A 199 18.25 -4.94 0.76
N GLY A 200 19.52 -4.64 0.48
CA GLY A 200 20.41 -3.97 1.45
C GLY A 200 19.95 -2.57 1.82
N MET A 201 19.37 -1.82 0.88
CA MET A 201 18.75 -0.52 1.16
C MET A 201 17.61 -0.65 2.17
N ILE A 202 16.69 -1.59 1.96
CA ILE A 202 15.55 -1.81 2.86
C ILE A 202 16.02 -2.28 4.24
N GLU A 203 16.92 -3.25 4.29
CA GLU A 203 17.48 -3.77 5.55
C GLU A 203 18.18 -2.67 6.36
N SER A 204 18.96 -1.82 5.69
CA SER A 204 19.67 -0.71 6.35
C SER A 204 18.71 0.33 6.93
N MET A 205 17.67 0.72 6.15
CA MET A 205 16.65 1.65 6.62
C MET A 205 15.84 1.05 7.77
N LEU A 206 15.42 -0.21 7.66
CA LEU A 206 14.69 -0.90 8.72
C LEU A 206 15.49 -0.96 10.02
N LYS A 207 16.79 -1.30 9.92
CA LYS A 207 17.67 -1.32 11.08
C LYS A 207 17.74 0.03 11.77
N ALA A 208 17.90 1.11 11.02
CA ALA A 208 17.97 2.47 11.57
C ALA A 208 16.67 2.85 12.28
N VAL A 209 15.49 2.59 11.67
CA VAL A 209 14.19 2.86 12.28
C VAL A 209 13.97 2.02 13.54
N LEU A 210 14.33 0.74 13.52
CA LEU A 210 14.22 -0.13 14.69
C LEU A 210 15.11 0.34 15.85
N GLU A 211 16.30 0.85 15.57
CA GLU A 211 17.20 1.42 16.59
C GLU A 211 16.59 2.70 17.19
N GLU A 212 16.00 3.57 16.39
CA GLU A 212 15.34 4.80 16.84
C GLU A 212 14.12 4.50 17.72
N LEU A 213 13.24 3.59 17.28
CA LEU A 213 12.05 3.21 18.05
C LEU A 213 12.39 2.49 19.36
N ARG A 214 13.44 1.66 19.40
CA ARG A 214 13.91 1.01 20.63
C ARG A 214 14.47 1.99 21.66
N ASN A 215 15.01 3.10 21.21
CA ASN A 215 15.48 4.15 22.12
C ASN A 215 14.32 4.95 22.73
N SER A 216 13.16 4.97 22.08
CA SER A 216 11.96 5.68 22.55
C SER A 216 10.95 4.79 23.31
N SER A 217 10.99 3.48 23.10
CA SER A 217 10.09 2.51 23.77
C SER A 217 10.77 1.15 23.94
N GLN A 218 10.46 0.49 25.07
CA GLN A 218 10.90 -0.90 25.32
C GLN A 218 9.95 -1.94 24.72
N GLU A 219 8.87 -1.52 24.09
CA GLU A 219 7.88 -2.40 23.49
C GLU A 219 8.41 -3.09 22.23
N LYS A 220 7.88 -4.27 21.95
CA LYS A 220 8.21 -5.01 20.74
C LYS A 220 7.62 -4.29 19.52
N VAL A 221 8.46 -3.84 18.60
CA VAL A 221 8.03 -3.22 17.35
C VAL A 221 7.46 -4.29 16.41
N SER A 222 6.24 -4.10 15.92
CA SER A 222 5.68 -4.90 14.84
C SER A 222 6.20 -4.38 13.49
N VAL A 223 6.58 -5.29 12.60
CA VAL A 223 7.03 -4.95 11.25
C VAL A 223 6.19 -5.71 10.25
N THR A 224 5.47 -4.99 9.41
CA THR A 224 4.59 -5.56 8.39
C THR A 224 5.05 -5.13 7.01
N LEU A 225 5.10 -6.09 6.10
CA LEU A 225 5.50 -5.92 4.73
C LEU A 225 4.27 -6.00 3.83
N THR A 226 4.20 -5.12 2.85
CA THR A 226 3.13 -5.13 1.82
C THR A 226 3.70 -4.72 0.47
N GLY A 227 2.85 -4.68 -0.56
CA GLY A 227 3.24 -4.31 -1.92
C GLY A 227 3.61 -5.50 -2.81
N GLY A 228 3.60 -5.26 -4.11
CA GLY A 228 3.76 -6.32 -5.13
C GLY A 228 5.15 -6.92 -5.21
N ASP A 229 6.19 -6.14 -4.89
CA ASP A 229 7.58 -6.58 -4.97
C ASP A 229 8.08 -7.27 -3.68
N ALA A 230 7.31 -7.16 -2.57
CA ALA A 230 7.68 -7.73 -1.28
C ALA A 230 7.89 -9.24 -1.32
N GLY A 231 6.99 -9.98 -1.97
CA GLY A 231 6.99 -11.44 -1.95
C GLY A 231 8.20 -12.09 -2.64
N LYS A 232 8.94 -11.38 -3.50
CA LYS A 232 10.05 -11.94 -4.27
C LYS A 232 11.40 -11.79 -3.59
N LEU A 233 11.66 -10.62 -3.01
CA LEU A 233 12.95 -10.31 -2.39
C LEU A 233 13.04 -10.75 -0.92
N LEU A 234 11.89 -10.90 -0.28
CA LEU A 234 11.79 -11.29 1.12
C LEU A 234 11.99 -12.79 1.38
N GLN A 235 12.11 -13.59 0.34
CA GLN A 235 12.41 -15.02 0.51
C GLN A 235 13.76 -15.29 1.16
N SER A 236 14.67 -14.30 1.26
CA SER A 236 16.01 -14.52 1.80
C SER A 236 16.20 -14.12 3.27
N ASN A 237 16.01 -12.88 3.67
CA ASN A 237 16.39 -12.40 5.01
C ASN A 237 15.26 -11.75 5.83
N LEU A 238 14.17 -11.31 5.20
CA LEU A 238 13.05 -10.65 5.89
C LEU A 238 11.89 -11.60 6.22
N ARG A 239 12.11 -12.91 6.18
CA ARG A 239 11.11 -13.98 6.47
C ARG A 239 10.50 -13.92 7.86
N VAL A 240 11.12 -13.17 8.76
CA VAL A 240 10.70 -13.08 10.17
C VAL A 240 9.59 -12.06 10.40
N TYR A 241 9.21 -11.31 9.36
CA TYR A 241 8.20 -10.27 9.45
C TYR A 241 6.87 -10.69 8.81
N ASP A 242 5.79 -10.11 9.31
CA ASP A 242 4.47 -10.34 8.75
C ASP A 242 4.37 -9.78 7.32
N TYR A 243 3.75 -10.54 6.43
CA TYR A 243 3.47 -10.10 5.07
C TYR A 243 1.97 -10.12 4.80
N GLU A 244 1.40 -8.96 4.51
CA GLU A 244 0.00 -8.80 4.13
C GLU A 244 -0.10 -8.07 2.79
N LYS A 245 -0.40 -8.82 1.75
CA LYS A 245 -0.48 -8.31 0.37
C LYS A 245 -1.53 -7.22 0.20
N SER A 246 -2.61 -7.27 0.95
CA SER A 246 -3.78 -6.43 0.79
C SER A 246 -3.94 -5.45 1.95
N LEU A 247 -2.83 -5.07 2.60
CA LEU A 247 -2.81 -4.25 3.80
C LEU A 247 -3.61 -2.95 3.63
N THR A 248 -3.40 -2.23 2.53
CA THR A 248 -4.10 -0.98 2.23
C THR A 248 -5.62 -1.18 2.17
N LEU A 249 -6.08 -2.24 1.51
CA LEU A 249 -7.51 -2.56 1.41
C LEU A 249 -8.10 -2.91 2.79
N LEU A 250 -7.35 -3.61 3.63
CA LEU A 250 -7.76 -3.91 5.00
C LEU A 250 -7.81 -2.65 5.87
N GLY A 251 -6.87 -1.73 5.68
CA GLY A 251 -6.88 -0.43 6.35
C GLY A 251 -8.10 0.42 6.00
N LEU A 252 -8.46 0.45 4.71
CA LEU A 252 -9.69 1.10 4.24
C LEU A 252 -10.94 0.43 4.82
N ALA A 253 -10.91 -0.89 5.01
CA ALA A 253 -11.99 -1.64 5.66
C ALA A 253 -12.19 -1.21 7.11
N ILE A 254 -11.12 -1.18 7.86
CA ILE A 254 -11.12 -0.79 9.27
C ILE A 254 -11.58 0.68 9.40
N GLU A 255 -11.09 1.55 8.53
CA GLU A 255 -11.49 2.96 8.54
C GLU A 255 -12.98 3.13 8.21
N PHE A 256 -13.53 2.36 7.27
CA PHE A 256 -14.96 2.38 6.94
C PHE A 256 -15.82 1.98 8.15
N GLU A 257 -15.40 0.95 8.92
CA GLU A 257 -16.07 0.54 10.16
C GLU A 257 -16.05 1.66 11.20
N HIS A 258 -14.94 2.37 11.38
CA HIS A 258 -14.82 3.50 12.31
C HIS A 258 -15.73 4.69 11.93
N GLN A 259 -15.96 4.91 10.63
CA GLN A 259 -16.91 5.92 10.18
C GLN A 259 -18.35 5.56 10.55
N ASP A 260 -18.73 4.29 10.46
CA ASP A 260 -20.08 3.82 10.76
C ASP A 260 -20.42 3.87 12.25
N LEU A 261 -19.47 3.49 13.11
CA LEU A 261 -19.65 3.54 14.57
C LEU A 261 -19.91 4.95 15.09
N THR A 262 -19.42 5.99 14.42
CA THR A 262 -19.59 7.40 14.84
C THR A 262 -20.93 8.01 14.38
N MET A 263 -21.65 7.37 13.47
CA MET A 263 -23.00 7.81 13.06
C MET A 263 -24.13 7.28 13.97
N VAL A 264 -23.81 6.39 14.90
CA VAL A 264 -24.77 5.75 15.81
C VAL A 264 -24.79 6.41 17.20
N LEU A 265 -23.88 7.33 17.46
CA LEU A 265 -23.80 8.15 18.69
C LEU A 265 -24.25 9.59 18.43
#